data_d2082c3bc037b2e8910326b1a456c631
#
_entry.id   d2082c3bc037b2e8910326b1a456c631
#
_cell.length_a   1.000
_cell.length_b   1.000
_cell.length_c   1.000
_cell.angle_alpha   90.00
_cell.angle_beta   90.00
_cell.angle_gamma   90.00
#
_symmetry.space_group_name_H-M   'P 1'
#
loop_
_entity.id
_entity.type
_entity.pdbx_description
1 polymer ?
#
loop_
_entity_poly.entity_id
_entity_poly.type
_entity_poly.pdbx_seq_one_letter_code
_entity_poly.pdbx_strand_id
1 'polypeptide(L)'
;WRDTGQWLDGIEMTAITDPNARLNALLAGSVDMITAIQAKHIKKVESSGNSVLSIPSGLYGGICCLKNTAPGDNDDLVQGLRYIQDRERIVRKFLKGQGTVGNDHPINVAYGTDHCHELPQIAYDPDKAKYHLNKSGYSEAELYVAPVIGFIEDACLLMQANLKKIGFNLKLKRVPTDGYWGAVWMKEPLNVVTWNMRPTANAMMGIQFGPNGNWNDTYWNSDRMGALLKDSLAETDAAKRHEMHCEMQKMVSTESGIIIPAHTNIIDAHHSSVQGFSNCPLGQFGGNGWAEHIWKTS
;
A
#
# COMPACT_ATOMS: atom_id res chain seq x y z
N TRP A 1 31.32 15.53 -6.98
CA TRP A 1 31.33 14.47 -7.97
C TRP A 1 30.25 14.65 -9.05
N ARG A 2 29.18 15.37 -8.71
CA ARG A 2 28.09 15.74 -9.61
C ARG A 2 27.87 17.25 -9.47
N ASP A 3 27.97 17.98 -10.57
CA ASP A 3 27.70 19.43 -10.62
C ASP A 3 26.20 19.60 -10.74
N THR A 4 25.48 19.37 -9.64
CA THR A 4 24.04 19.65 -9.56
C THR A 4 23.88 21.00 -8.92
N GLY A 5 23.19 21.90 -9.60
CA GLY A 5 22.83 23.19 -9.01
C GLY A 5 22.12 22.97 -7.67
N GLN A 6 22.60 23.60 -6.63
CA GLN A 6 21.87 23.73 -5.38
C GLN A 6 21.03 24.99 -5.52
N TRP A 7 19.69 24.80 -5.54
CA TRP A 7 18.77 25.89 -5.79
C TRP A 7 18.21 26.51 -4.51
N LEU A 8 18.46 25.85 -3.37
CA LEU A 8 18.01 26.25 -2.04
C LEU A 8 19.19 26.41 -1.10
N ASP A 9 19.18 27.45 -0.26
CA ASP A 9 20.18 27.69 0.78
C ASP A 9 20.05 26.70 1.95
N GLY A 10 18.86 26.19 2.18
CA GLY A 10 18.56 25.22 3.25
C GLY A 10 17.14 24.68 3.21
N ILE A 11 16.94 23.62 3.98
CA ILE A 11 15.62 22.97 4.16
C ILE A 11 15.41 22.76 5.65
N GLU A 12 14.29 23.27 6.16
CA GLU A 12 13.83 23.01 7.50
C GLU A 12 12.71 21.98 7.48
N MET A 13 12.86 20.91 8.24
CA MET A 13 11.89 19.80 8.31
C MET A 13 11.23 19.76 9.69
N THR A 14 9.92 19.91 9.73
CA THR A 14 9.11 19.80 10.94
C THR A 14 8.24 18.55 10.91
N ALA A 15 8.34 17.73 11.95
CA ALA A 15 7.48 16.56 12.11
C ALA A 15 6.11 16.98 12.66
N ILE A 16 5.07 16.85 11.84
CA ILE A 16 3.67 17.08 12.20
C ILE A 16 2.89 15.79 11.96
N THR A 17 2.59 15.05 13.01
CA THR A 17 1.97 13.72 12.93
C THR A 17 0.50 13.77 12.51
N ASP A 18 -0.27 14.75 13.00
CA ASP A 18 -1.69 14.89 12.64
C ASP A 18 -1.86 15.39 11.19
N PRO A 19 -2.57 14.66 10.31
CA PRO A 19 -2.74 15.05 8.91
C PRO A 19 -3.48 16.38 8.69
N ASN A 20 -4.43 16.73 9.58
CA ASN A 20 -5.18 17.98 9.46
C ASN A 20 -4.34 19.17 9.92
N ALA A 21 -3.56 19.00 11.00
CA ALA A 21 -2.60 20.02 11.45
C ALA A 21 -1.56 20.28 10.36
N ARG A 22 -1.04 19.24 9.72
CA ARG A 22 -0.09 19.34 8.61
C ARG A 22 -0.70 20.08 7.40
N LEU A 23 -1.94 19.73 7.02
CA LEU A 23 -2.66 20.47 5.97
C LEU A 23 -2.86 21.96 6.33
N ASN A 24 -3.28 22.24 7.56
CA ASN A 24 -3.48 23.62 8.00
C ASN A 24 -2.19 24.43 8.02
N ALA A 25 -1.04 23.82 8.33
CA ALA A 25 0.26 24.49 8.26
C ALA A 25 0.60 24.97 6.84
N LEU A 26 0.32 24.15 5.81
CA LEU A 26 0.48 24.58 4.41
C LEU A 26 -0.50 25.70 4.06
N LEU A 27 -1.78 25.54 4.41
CA LEU A 27 -2.82 26.54 4.07
C LEU A 27 -2.59 27.90 4.77
N ALA A 28 -1.95 27.89 5.93
CA ALA A 28 -1.55 29.11 6.65
C ALA A 28 -0.21 29.69 6.18
N GLY A 29 0.50 29.03 5.25
CA GLY A 29 1.82 29.45 4.80
C GLY A 29 2.93 29.27 5.84
N SER A 30 2.70 28.47 6.87
CA SER A 30 3.71 28.15 7.91
C SER A 30 4.77 27.17 7.41
N VAL A 31 4.44 26.39 6.37
CA VAL A 31 5.36 25.50 5.65
C VAL A 31 5.09 25.61 4.15
N ASP A 32 6.13 25.41 3.34
CA ASP A 32 6.01 25.46 1.88
C ASP A 32 5.56 24.14 1.26
N MET A 33 5.77 23.03 1.95
CA MET A 33 5.52 21.68 1.42
C MET A 33 5.03 20.76 2.51
N ILE A 34 4.12 19.86 2.17
CA ILE A 34 3.65 18.79 3.07
C ILE A 34 3.51 17.47 2.33
N THR A 35 3.76 16.38 3.05
CA THR A 35 3.60 15.02 2.54
C THR A 35 2.26 14.41 2.91
N ALA A 36 1.87 13.37 2.16
CA ALA A 36 0.82 12.42 2.51
C ALA A 36 -0.54 13.09 2.81
N ILE A 37 -1.00 13.96 1.90
CA ILE A 37 -2.37 14.49 1.98
C ILE A 37 -3.38 13.42 1.57
N GLN A 38 -4.52 13.41 2.22
CA GLN A 38 -5.61 12.52 1.84
C GLN A 38 -6.30 13.04 0.56
N ALA A 39 -6.70 12.15 -0.33
CA ALA A 39 -7.34 12.49 -1.61
C ALA A 39 -8.57 13.41 -1.46
N LYS A 40 -9.30 13.33 -0.35
CA LYS A 40 -10.44 14.21 -0.06
C LYS A 40 -10.07 15.68 0.11
N HIS A 41 -8.80 15.99 0.36
CA HIS A 41 -8.30 17.35 0.59
C HIS A 41 -7.71 18.02 -0.66
N ILE A 42 -7.56 17.30 -1.77
CA ILE A 42 -6.99 17.82 -3.03
C ILE A 42 -7.67 19.12 -3.43
N LYS A 43 -8.99 19.12 -3.58
CA LYS A 43 -9.75 20.32 -3.98
C LYS A 43 -9.56 21.51 -3.03
N LYS A 44 -9.42 21.24 -1.72
CA LYS A 44 -9.19 22.31 -0.72
C LYS A 44 -7.81 22.93 -0.90
N VAL A 45 -6.79 22.13 -1.18
CA VAL A 45 -5.42 22.61 -1.46
C VAL A 45 -5.42 23.45 -2.73
N GLU A 46 -5.96 22.94 -3.83
CA GLU A 46 -6.00 23.65 -5.11
C GLU A 46 -6.78 24.98 -5.04
N SER A 47 -7.93 24.98 -4.36
CA SER A 47 -8.74 26.20 -4.19
C SER A 47 -8.09 27.26 -3.28
N SER A 48 -7.06 26.91 -2.53
CA SER A 48 -6.27 27.86 -1.73
C SER A 48 -5.08 28.46 -2.49
N GLY A 49 -4.90 28.13 -3.79
CA GLY A 49 -3.77 28.58 -4.60
C GLY A 49 -2.49 27.77 -4.41
N ASN A 50 -2.55 26.67 -3.66
CA ASN A 50 -1.47 25.71 -3.54
C ASN A 50 -1.57 24.62 -4.62
N SER A 51 -0.48 23.91 -4.84
CA SER A 51 -0.40 22.84 -5.84
C SER A 51 -0.40 21.47 -5.19
N VAL A 52 -0.92 20.47 -5.93
CA VAL A 52 -0.91 19.05 -5.53
C VAL A 52 0.00 18.28 -6.47
N LEU A 53 0.89 17.48 -5.90
CA LEU A 53 1.71 16.51 -6.59
C LEU A 53 1.12 15.13 -6.33
N SER A 54 0.55 14.50 -7.36
CA SER A 54 -0.03 13.16 -7.26
C SER A 54 0.66 12.22 -8.25
N ILE A 55 1.40 11.25 -7.74
CA ILE A 55 2.26 10.36 -8.51
C ILE A 55 1.77 8.93 -8.35
N PRO A 56 1.37 8.23 -9.44
CA PRO A 56 1.09 6.81 -9.41
C PRO A 56 2.28 6.03 -8.85
N SER A 57 2.04 5.15 -7.87
CA SER A 57 3.07 4.44 -7.14
C SER A 57 2.65 3.01 -6.81
N GLY A 58 3.62 2.17 -6.43
CA GLY A 58 3.39 0.88 -5.79
C GLY A 58 3.10 0.98 -4.29
N LEU A 59 2.89 2.19 -3.74
CA LEU A 59 2.45 2.39 -2.36
C LEU A 59 1.08 1.75 -2.15
N TYR A 60 0.92 0.93 -1.12
CA TYR A 60 -0.36 0.33 -0.80
C TYR A 60 -0.66 0.28 0.69
N GLY A 61 -1.94 0.14 1.00
CA GLY A 61 -2.43 -0.32 2.30
C GLY A 61 -3.07 -1.68 2.15
N GLY A 62 -2.84 -2.55 3.12
CA GLY A 62 -3.32 -3.93 3.08
C GLY A 62 -3.64 -4.49 4.46
N ILE A 63 -4.04 -5.76 4.46
CA ILE A 63 -4.29 -6.55 5.65
C ILE A 63 -3.34 -7.75 5.61
N CYS A 64 -2.57 -7.95 6.66
CA CYS A 64 -1.79 -9.15 6.88
C CYS A 64 -2.57 -10.14 7.73
N CYS A 65 -2.67 -11.38 7.23
CA CYS A 65 -3.10 -12.55 7.96
C CYS A 65 -1.84 -13.39 8.22
N LEU A 66 -1.45 -13.56 9.49
CA LEU A 66 -0.23 -14.28 9.84
C LEU A 66 -0.40 -15.78 9.59
N LYS A 67 0.38 -16.35 8.66
CA LYS A 67 0.29 -17.75 8.26
C LYS A 67 0.84 -18.75 9.30
N ASN A 68 1.42 -18.24 10.36
CA ASN A 68 1.94 -19.03 11.49
C ASN A 68 1.02 -19.00 12.73
N THR A 69 -0.12 -18.32 12.68
CA THR A 69 -0.99 -18.09 13.85
C THR A 69 -2.46 -18.07 13.45
N ALA A 70 -3.31 -18.83 14.18
CA ALA A 70 -4.75 -18.81 13.98
C ALA A 70 -5.35 -17.41 14.31
N PRO A 71 -6.34 -16.96 13.56
CA PRO A 71 -6.99 -17.61 12.42
C PRO A 71 -6.33 -17.28 11.06
N GLY A 72 -5.21 -16.54 11.01
CA GLY A 72 -4.53 -16.13 9.80
C GLY A 72 -3.91 -17.26 8.99
N ASP A 73 -3.62 -18.40 9.63
CA ASP A 73 -3.11 -19.63 9.03
C ASP A 73 -4.18 -20.40 8.22
N ASN A 74 -5.45 -20.04 8.38
CA ASN A 74 -6.55 -20.70 7.68
C ASN A 74 -6.75 -20.12 6.28
N ASP A 75 -6.44 -20.91 5.25
CA ASP A 75 -6.51 -20.47 3.84
C ASP A 75 -7.93 -20.07 3.41
N ASP A 76 -8.95 -20.81 3.85
CA ASP A 76 -10.33 -20.48 3.49
C ASP A 76 -10.79 -19.17 4.16
N LEU A 77 -10.36 -18.87 5.38
CA LEU A 77 -10.60 -17.55 5.98
C LEU A 77 -9.98 -16.43 5.12
N VAL A 78 -8.71 -16.58 4.76
CA VAL A 78 -8.00 -15.57 3.94
C VAL A 78 -8.68 -15.40 2.58
N GLN A 79 -9.08 -16.48 1.92
CA GLN A 79 -9.81 -16.41 0.65
C GLN A 79 -11.17 -15.69 0.79
N GLY A 80 -11.91 -15.99 1.84
CA GLY A 80 -13.16 -15.29 2.13
C GLY A 80 -12.97 -13.78 2.32
N LEU A 81 -11.91 -13.40 3.04
CA LEU A 81 -11.54 -11.99 3.23
C LEU A 81 -11.05 -11.30 1.95
N ARG A 82 -10.45 -12.03 1.00
CA ARG A 82 -10.07 -11.53 -0.32
C ARG A 82 -11.28 -11.26 -1.21
N TYR A 83 -12.23 -12.21 -1.31
CA TYR A 83 -13.41 -12.07 -2.14
C TYR A 83 -14.40 -11.01 -1.64
N ILE A 84 -14.40 -10.67 -0.35
CA ILE A 84 -15.30 -9.64 0.19
C ILE A 84 -14.81 -8.21 -0.04
N GLN A 85 -13.60 -8.00 -0.58
CA GLN A 85 -13.04 -6.68 -0.86
C GLN A 85 -13.72 -6.03 -2.07
N ASP A 86 -14.49 -4.97 -1.84
CA ASP A 86 -15.07 -4.12 -2.91
C ASP A 86 -14.02 -3.08 -3.36
N ARG A 87 -13.01 -3.56 -4.10
CA ARG A 87 -11.80 -2.81 -4.47
C ARG A 87 -12.10 -1.59 -5.32
N GLU A 88 -13.01 -1.72 -6.28
CA GLU A 88 -13.43 -0.60 -7.13
C GLU A 88 -14.10 0.51 -6.32
N ARG A 89 -14.92 0.14 -5.35
CA ARG A 89 -15.55 1.09 -4.46
C ARG A 89 -14.53 1.80 -3.58
N ILE A 90 -13.50 1.09 -3.10
CA ILE A 90 -12.40 1.67 -2.32
C ILE A 90 -11.70 2.75 -3.15
N VAL A 91 -11.26 2.43 -4.37
CA VAL A 91 -10.59 3.39 -5.25
C VAL A 91 -11.48 4.58 -5.58
N ARG A 92 -12.74 4.34 -5.96
CA ARG A 92 -13.67 5.41 -6.33
C ARG A 92 -14.06 6.30 -5.15
N LYS A 93 -14.39 5.73 -3.98
CA LYS A 93 -14.96 6.48 -2.85
C LYS A 93 -13.92 7.04 -1.91
N PHE A 94 -12.90 6.28 -1.56
CA PHE A 94 -11.92 6.67 -0.55
C PHE A 94 -10.65 7.27 -1.15
N LEU A 95 -10.17 6.70 -2.25
CA LEU A 95 -9.03 7.26 -2.99
C LEU A 95 -9.44 8.34 -4.02
N LYS A 96 -10.74 8.55 -4.28
CA LYS A 96 -11.22 9.54 -5.27
C LYS A 96 -10.55 9.40 -6.65
N GLY A 97 -10.21 8.17 -7.06
CA GLY A 97 -9.48 7.89 -8.29
C GLY A 97 -7.96 8.08 -8.19
N GLN A 98 -7.43 8.43 -7.03
CA GLN A 98 -5.99 8.59 -6.80
C GLN A 98 -5.33 7.25 -6.43
N GLY A 99 -5.46 6.27 -7.29
CA GLY A 99 -4.91 4.93 -7.07
C GLY A 99 -5.48 3.90 -8.04
N THR A 100 -5.04 2.66 -7.90
CA THR A 100 -5.48 1.52 -8.71
C THR A 100 -6.02 0.40 -7.83
N VAL A 101 -6.89 -0.45 -8.38
CA VAL A 101 -7.35 -1.66 -7.69
C VAL A 101 -6.18 -2.59 -7.43
N GLY A 102 -6.13 -3.16 -6.24
CA GLY A 102 -5.17 -4.19 -5.88
C GLY A 102 -5.62 -5.58 -6.33
N ASN A 103 -4.70 -6.51 -6.38
CA ASN A 103 -4.95 -7.91 -6.70
C ASN A 103 -4.21 -8.85 -5.73
N ASP A 104 -4.13 -8.43 -4.46
CA ASP A 104 -3.51 -9.16 -3.35
C ASP A 104 -2.03 -9.54 -3.57
N HIS A 105 -1.33 -8.72 -4.33
CA HIS A 105 0.14 -8.72 -4.48
C HIS A 105 0.67 -7.28 -4.62
N PRO A 106 1.93 -7.00 -4.22
CA PRO A 106 2.44 -5.63 -4.12
C PRO A 106 2.87 -5.01 -5.45
N ILE A 107 2.94 -5.79 -6.54
CA ILE A 107 3.45 -5.33 -7.83
C ILE A 107 2.28 -4.86 -8.69
N ASN A 108 2.16 -3.55 -8.88
CA ASN A 108 1.15 -2.93 -9.74
C ASN A 108 1.76 -2.32 -11.01
N VAL A 109 0.94 -1.64 -11.79
CA VAL A 109 1.35 -1.01 -13.07
C VAL A 109 2.51 -0.01 -12.94
N ALA A 110 2.79 0.54 -11.73
CA ALA A 110 3.93 1.42 -11.52
C ALA A 110 5.29 0.70 -11.62
N TYR A 111 5.30 -0.62 -11.57
CA TYR A 111 6.50 -1.44 -11.78
C TYR A 111 6.78 -1.74 -13.27
N GLY A 112 5.98 -1.18 -14.19
CA GLY A 112 6.18 -1.36 -15.64
C GLY A 112 6.10 -2.82 -16.07
N THR A 113 7.12 -3.29 -16.76
CA THR A 113 7.19 -4.66 -17.31
C THR A 113 7.26 -5.77 -16.26
N ASP A 114 7.55 -5.45 -15.00
CA ASP A 114 7.56 -6.44 -13.93
C ASP A 114 6.13 -6.77 -13.43
N HIS A 115 5.15 -5.92 -13.75
CA HIS A 115 3.75 -6.20 -13.41
C HIS A 115 3.13 -7.20 -14.37
N CYS A 116 2.48 -8.24 -13.84
CA CYS A 116 1.79 -9.27 -14.61
C CYS A 116 0.36 -8.82 -14.94
N HIS A 117 0.15 -8.44 -16.20
CA HIS A 117 -1.15 -8.02 -16.71
C HIS A 117 -2.11 -9.18 -16.99
N GLU A 118 -1.56 -10.40 -17.11
CA GLU A 118 -2.29 -11.61 -17.46
C GLU A 118 -3.01 -12.24 -16.26
N LEU A 119 -2.68 -11.83 -15.03
CA LEU A 119 -3.33 -12.37 -13.85
C LEU A 119 -4.79 -11.92 -13.76
N PRO A 120 -5.73 -12.86 -13.63
CA PRO A 120 -7.13 -12.51 -13.42
C PRO A 120 -7.33 -11.64 -12.18
N GLN A 121 -8.12 -10.59 -12.30
CA GLN A 121 -8.48 -9.74 -11.17
C GLN A 121 -9.39 -10.52 -10.21
N ILE A 122 -9.03 -10.54 -8.93
CA ILE A 122 -9.90 -11.05 -7.87
C ILE A 122 -11.06 -10.07 -7.68
N ALA A 123 -12.21 -10.44 -8.22
CA ALA A 123 -13.41 -9.60 -8.17
C ALA A 123 -14.08 -9.66 -6.78
N TYR A 124 -14.86 -8.62 -6.46
CA TYR A 124 -15.77 -8.65 -5.33
C TYR A 124 -16.86 -9.69 -5.55
N ASP A 125 -16.90 -10.71 -4.71
CA ASP A 125 -17.83 -11.85 -4.82
C ASP A 125 -18.28 -12.30 -3.43
N PRO A 126 -19.39 -11.75 -2.91
CA PRO A 126 -19.90 -12.11 -1.59
C PRO A 126 -20.31 -13.59 -1.44
N ASP A 127 -20.72 -14.23 -2.54
CA ASP A 127 -21.13 -15.64 -2.50
C ASP A 127 -19.90 -16.56 -2.34
N LYS A 128 -18.83 -16.30 -3.09
CA LYS A 128 -17.55 -16.98 -2.88
C LYS A 128 -16.96 -16.67 -1.50
N ALA A 129 -17.04 -15.43 -1.04
CA ALA A 129 -16.61 -15.06 0.29
C ALA A 129 -17.34 -15.88 1.34
N LYS A 130 -18.67 -15.97 1.25
CA LYS A 130 -19.50 -16.77 2.17
C LYS A 130 -19.17 -18.26 2.11
N TYR A 131 -18.95 -18.81 0.92
CA TYR A 131 -18.55 -20.20 0.75
C TYR A 131 -17.24 -20.49 1.51
N HIS A 132 -16.20 -19.69 1.28
CA HIS A 132 -14.91 -19.87 1.93
C HIS A 132 -14.99 -19.65 3.44
N LEU A 133 -15.67 -18.61 3.91
CA LEU A 133 -15.84 -18.35 5.34
C LEU A 133 -16.58 -19.50 6.05
N ASN A 134 -17.62 -20.05 5.45
CA ASN A 134 -18.28 -21.22 6.01
C ASN A 134 -17.34 -22.45 6.09
N LYS A 135 -16.53 -22.65 5.05
CA LYS A 135 -15.55 -23.73 4.98
C LYS A 135 -14.41 -23.56 5.98
N SER A 136 -14.05 -22.31 6.31
CA SER A 136 -13.01 -22.01 7.29
C SER A 136 -13.34 -22.49 8.71
N GLY A 137 -14.63 -22.65 9.01
CA GLY A 137 -15.10 -22.98 10.36
C GLY A 137 -15.19 -21.81 11.31
N TYR A 138 -14.77 -20.61 10.90
CA TYR A 138 -14.89 -19.39 11.70
C TYR A 138 -16.18 -18.63 11.39
N SER A 139 -16.84 -18.12 12.43
CA SER A 139 -17.98 -17.22 12.32
C SER A 139 -17.61 -15.76 12.63
N GLU A 140 -16.43 -15.55 13.21
CA GLU A 140 -15.90 -14.24 13.55
C GLU A 140 -14.37 -14.20 13.46
N ALA A 141 -13.82 -12.99 13.35
CA ALA A 141 -12.40 -12.71 13.48
C ALA A 141 -12.17 -11.30 14.05
N GLU A 142 -11.01 -11.06 14.64
CA GLU A 142 -10.59 -9.73 15.10
C GLU A 142 -9.49 -9.19 14.17
N LEU A 143 -9.64 -7.94 13.71
CA LEU A 143 -8.67 -7.23 12.89
C LEU A 143 -8.18 -5.99 13.63
N TYR A 144 -6.88 -5.90 13.86
CA TYR A 144 -6.23 -4.74 14.45
C TYR A 144 -6.04 -3.64 13.41
N VAL A 145 -6.62 -2.47 13.66
CA VAL A 145 -6.68 -1.35 12.72
C VAL A 145 -6.06 -0.10 13.32
N ALA A 146 -5.13 0.49 12.59
CA ALA A 146 -4.55 1.80 12.88
C ALA A 146 -4.53 2.64 11.59
N PRO A 147 -4.55 3.99 11.66
CA PRO A 147 -4.51 4.86 10.49
C PRO A 147 -3.11 4.93 9.87
N VAL A 148 -2.54 3.78 9.51
CA VAL A 148 -1.20 3.65 8.92
C VAL A 148 -1.10 4.22 7.51
N ILE A 149 -2.24 4.34 6.82
CA ILE A 149 -2.38 5.00 5.52
C ILE A 149 -3.82 5.53 5.37
N GLY A 150 -3.99 6.62 4.65
CA GLY A 150 -5.18 7.47 4.69
C GLY A 150 -6.53 6.86 4.31
N PHE A 151 -6.59 5.66 3.71
CA PHE A 151 -7.84 5.01 3.31
C PHE A 151 -8.13 3.70 4.05
N ILE A 152 -7.17 3.19 4.82
CA ILE A 152 -7.25 1.80 5.32
C ILE A 152 -8.38 1.58 6.32
N GLU A 153 -8.65 2.55 7.21
CA GLU A 153 -9.74 2.44 8.18
C GLU A 153 -11.10 2.38 7.46
N ASP A 154 -11.32 3.24 6.46
CA ASP A 154 -12.54 3.25 5.65
C ASP A 154 -12.71 1.94 4.87
N ALA A 155 -11.61 1.39 4.34
CA ALA A 155 -11.62 0.08 3.67
C ALA A 155 -11.98 -1.05 4.62
N CYS A 156 -11.44 -1.06 5.85
CA CYS A 156 -11.78 -2.03 6.89
C CYS A 156 -13.25 -1.92 7.33
N LEU A 157 -13.79 -0.71 7.47
CA LEU A 157 -15.21 -0.49 7.77
C LEU A 157 -16.12 -1.00 6.64
N LEU A 158 -15.74 -0.76 5.39
CA LEU A 158 -16.47 -1.30 4.24
C LEU A 158 -16.46 -2.83 4.23
N MET A 159 -15.29 -3.43 4.46
CA MET A 159 -15.13 -4.88 4.58
C MET A 159 -16.00 -5.44 5.70
N GLN A 160 -15.97 -4.86 6.91
CA GLN A 160 -16.82 -5.24 8.03
C GLN A 160 -18.31 -5.20 7.66
N ALA A 161 -18.75 -4.10 7.03
CA ALA A 161 -20.14 -3.95 6.62
C ALA A 161 -20.57 -5.00 5.58
N ASN A 162 -19.68 -5.37 4.65
CA ASN A 162 -19.95 -6.40 3.64
C ASN A 162 -19.98 -7.81 4.27
N LEU A 163 -19.04 -8.12 5.17
CA LEU A 163 -19.00 -9.39 5.91
C LEU A 163 -20.26 -9.60 6.75
N LYS A 164 -20.74 -8.55 7.41
CA LYS A 164 -21.98 -8.60 8.20
C LYS A 164 -23.19 -9.02 7.37
N LYS A 165 -23.28 -8.60 6.09
CA LYS A 165 -24.40 -8.97 5.19
C LYS A 165 -24.43 -10.47 4.88
N ILE A 166 -23.30 -11.14 4.91
CA ILE A 166 -23.17 -12.58 4.66
C ILE A 166 -23.09 -13.43 5.94
N GLY A 167 -23.26 -12.78 7.11
CA GLY A 167 -23.33 -13.45 8.41
C GLY A 167 -22.00 -13.68 9.11
N PHE A 168 -20.92 -13.06 8.67
CA PHE A 168 -19.62 -13.13 9.33
C PHE A 168 -19.34 -11.88 10.19
N ASN A 169 -18.87 -12.09 11.43
CA ASN A 169 -18.62 -11.01 12.39
C ASN A 169 -17.14 -10.60 12.42
N LEU A 170 -16.76 -9.56 11.68
CA LEU A 170 -15.42 -8.97 11.80
C LEU A 170 -15.41 -7.90 12.89
N LYS A 171 -14.62 -8.12 13.95
CA LYS A 171 -14.39 -7.14 15.01
C LYS A 171 -13.19 -6.27 14.65
N LEU A 172 -13.40 -4.95 14.55
CA LEU A 172 -12.31 -4.00 14.31
C LEU A 172 -11.79 -3.48 15.66
N LYS A 173 -10.57 -3.85 16.00
CA LYS A 173 -9.86 -3.38 17.19
C LYS A 173 -8.98 -2.20 16.80
N ARG A 174 -9.47 -0.99 17.06
CA ARG A 174 -8.71 0.23 16.81
C ARG A 174 -7.61 0.39 17.84
N VAL A 175 -6.41 0.67 17.34
CA VAL A 175 -5.21 0.91 18.16
C VAL A 175 -4.51 2.18 17.66
N PRO A 176 -3.79 2.89 18.54
CA PRO A 176 -3.04 4.08 18.12
C PRO A 176 -1.92 3.72 17.15
N THR A 177 -1.50 4.68 16.32
CA THR A 177 -0.32 4.53 15.45
C THR A 177 0.98 4.51 16.24
N ASP A 178 1.00 5.19 17.38
CA ASP A 178 2.16 5.17 18.26
C ASP A 178 2.38 3.75 18.82
N GLY A 179 3.60 3.25 18.66
CA GLY A 179 3.96 1.90 19.05
C GLY A 179 3.39 0.77 18.17
N TYR A 180 2.57 1.07 17.14
CA TYR A 180 1.90 0.07 16.27
C TYR A 180 2.86 -0.96 15.70
N TRP A 181 3.93 -0.51 15.09
CA TRP A 181 4.93 -1.36 14.45
C TRP A 181 5.68 -2.27 15.41
N GLY A 182 5.79 -1.86 16.67
CA GLY A 182 6.44 -2.67 17.72
C GLY A 182 5.48 -3.60 18.48
N ALA A 183 4.19 -3.27 18.56
CA ALA A 183 3.23 -3.98 19.40
C ALA A 183 2.22 -4.85 18.62
N VAL A 184 1.89 -4.49 17.37
CA VAL A 184 0.82 -5.12 16.59
C VAL A 184 1.34 -5.79 15.33
N TRP A 185 2.09 -5.05 14.49
CA TRP A 185 2.62 -5.56 13.24
C TRP A 185 3.51 -6.79 13.48
N MET A 186 3.31 -7.84 12.68
CA MET A 186 3.97 -9.15 12.80
C MET A 186 3.73 -9.88 14.14
N LYS A 187 2.74 -9.46 14.94
CA LYS A 187 2.42 -10.09 16.24
C LYS A 187 0.97 -10.50 16.36
N GLU A 188 0.06 -9.63 15.90
CA GLU A 188 -1.36 -9.92 15.96
C GLU A 188 -1.82 -10.65 14.70
N PRO A 189 -2.69 -11.67 14.81
CA PRO A 189 -3.02 -12.58 13.71
C PRO A 189 -3.55 -11.91 12.44
N LEU A 190 -4.38 -10.88 12.60
CA LEU A 190 -4.89 -10.06 11.50
C LEU A 190 -4.61 -8.58 11.85
N ASN A 191 -3.85 -7.92 11.02
CA ASN A 191 -3.47 -6.53 11.23
C ASN A 191 -3.36 -5.76 9.91
N VAL A 192 -3.52 -4.43 9.96
CA VAL A 192 -3.34 -3.59 8.76
C VAL A 192 -1.87 -3.25 8.54
N VAL A 193 -1.50 -3.05 7.29
CA VAL A 193 -0.13 -2.66 6.91
C VAL A 193 -0.13 -1.58 5.85
N THR A 194 1.00 -0.92 5.71
CA THR A 194 1.32 -0.08 4.56
C THR A 194 2.75 -0.34 4.10
N TRP A 195 2.95 -0.33 2.79
CA TRP A 195 4.26 -0.54 2.18
C TRP A 195 4.53 0.46 1.08
N ASN A 196 5.68 1.09 1.16
CA ASN A 196 6.19 1.92 0.07
C ASN A 196 6.72 1.06 -1.06
N MET A 197 6.60 1.54 -2.28
CA MET A 197 7.23 0.95 -3.46
C MET A 197 8.73 0.73 -3.26
N ARG A 198 9.25 -0.37 -3.77
CA ARG A 198 10.69 -0.62 -3.90
C ARG A 198 11.12 -0.41 -5.37
N PRO A 199 12.43 -0.17 -5.64
CA PRO A 199 12.88 0.12 -7.00
C PRO A 199 12.60 -0.96 -8.03
N THR A 200 12.51 -2.22 -7.62
CA THR A 200 12.24 -3.37 -8.50
C THR A 200 11.25 -4.34 -7.86
N ALA A 201 10.58 -5.15 -8.66
CA ALA A 201 9.70 -6.21 -8.17
C ALA A 201 10.47 -7.22 -7.31
N ASN A 202 11.69 -7.61 -7.70
CA ASN A 202 12.53 -8.49 -6.91
C ASN A 202 12.85 -7.92 -5.52
N ALA A 203 13.15 -6.62 -5.42
CA ALA A 203 13.41 -5.99 -4.13
C ALA A 203 12.17 -5.99 -3.23
N MET A 204 10.98 -5.75 -3.81
CA MET A 204 9.72 -5.78 -3.08
C MET A 204 9.33 -7.19 -2.65
N MET A 205 9.35 -8.14 -3.58
CA MET A 205 9.01 -9.53 -3.31
C MET A 205 10.01 -10.18 -2.35
N GLY A 206 11.32 -9.89 -2.49
CA GLY A 206 12.37 -10.45 -1.66
C GLY A 206 12.28 -10.02 -0.20
N ILE A 207 11.98 -8.74 0.07
CA ILE A 207 11.90 -8.24 1.45
C ILE A 207 10.64 -8.71 2.17
N GLN A 208 9.51 -8.85 1.46
CA GLN A 208 8.20 -9.16 2.05
C GLN A 208 7.85 -10.64 1.99
N PHE A 209 8.32 -11.39 0.98
CA PHE A 209 7.92 -12.79 0.75
C PHE A 209 9.12 -13.74 0.54
N GLY A 210 10.34 -13.23 0.61
CA GLY A 210 11.53 -14.04 0.53
C GLY A 210 11.69 -14.96 1.75
N PRO A 211 12.30 -16.15 1.62
CA PRO A 211 12.38 -17.17 2.66
C PRO A 211 13.01 -16.71 3.97
N ASN A 212 13.83 -15.68 3.95
CA ASN A 212 14.47 -15.10 5.12
C ASN A 212 14.27 -13.58 5.21
N GLY A 213 13.19 -13.10 4.63
CA GLY A 213 12.85 -11.68 4.67
C GLY A 213 12.56 -11.23 6.10
N ASN A 214 13.36 -10.32 6.65
CA ASN A 214 13.15 -9.78 8.00
C ASN A 214 11.79 -9.11 8.18
N TRP A 215 11.13 -8.76 7.07
CA TRP A 215 9.84 -8.10 7.02
C TRP A 215 8.80 -8.93 6.26
N ASN A 216 8.95 -10.27 6.29
CA ASN A 216 7.90 -11.17 5.84
C ASN A 216 6.74 -11.14 6.83
N ASP A 217 5.92 -10.12 6.71
CA ASP A 217 4.87 -9.75 7.66
C ASP A 217 3.65 -10.66 7.63
N THR A 218 3.59 -11.61 6.72
CA THR A 218 2.59 -12.67 6.72
C THR A 218 3.12 -14.00 7.26
N TYR A 219 4.42 -14.14 7.48
CA TYR A 219 5.09 -15.41 7.80
C TYR A 219 4.82 -16.52 6.77
N TRP A 220 4.32 -16.17 5.58
CA TRP A 220 4.19 -17.12 4.49
C TRP A 220 5.57 -17.48 3.96
N ASN A 221 5.82 -18.75 3.77
CA ASN A 221 7.10 -19.26 3.30
C ASN A 221 6.90 -20.25 2.15
N SER A 222 7.75 -20.17 1.12
CA SER A 222 7.71 -21.03 -0.06
C SER A 222 9.10 -21.18 -0.66
N ASP A 223 9.58 -22.42 -0.75
CA ASP A 223 10.85 -22.73 -1.43
C ASP A 223 10.81 -22.32 -2.89
N ARG A 224 9.64 -22.45 -3.55
CA ARG A 224 9.44 -22.02 -4.93
C ARG A 224 9.60 -20.51 -5.09
N MET A 225 9.08 -19.71 -4.17
CA MET A 225 9.29 -18.26 -4.13
C MET A 225 10.78 -17.93 -4.01
N GLY A 226 11.48 -18.63 -3.12
CA GLY A 226 12.93 -18.44 -2.94
C GLY A 226 13.73 -18.75 -4.21
N ALA A 227 13.38 -19.82 -4.93
CA ALA A 227 13.99 -20.19 -6.19
C ALA A 227 13.71 -19.13 -7.27
N LEU A 228 12.46 -18.72 -7.45
CA LEU A 228 12.06 -17.70 -8.42
C LEU A 228 12.74 -16.35 -8.20
N LEU A 229 12.88 -15.92 -6.94
CA LEU A 229 13.60 -14.70 -6.59
C LEU A 229 15.06 -14.74 -7.01
N LYS A 230 15.71 -15.88 -6.80
CA LYS A 230 17.11 -16.09 -7.20
C LYS A 230 17.26 -16.16 -8.71
N ASP A 231 16.41 -16.96 -9.37
CA ASP A 231 16.52 -17.25 -10.81
C ASP A 231 16.16 -16.00 -11.64
N SER A 232 15.16 -15.24 -11.24
CA SER A 232 14.77 -14.01 -11.94
C SER A 232 15.81 -12.89 -11.88
N LEU A 233 16.68 -12.88 -10.85
CA LEU A 233 17.83 -11.96 -10.80
C LEU A 233 18.94 -12.31 -11.80
N ALA A 234 19.07 -13.59 -12.15
CA ALA A 234 20.08 -14.07 -13.07
C ALA A 234 19.56 -14.15 -14.52
N GLU A 235 18.23 -14.14 -14.74
CA GLU A 235 17.63 -14.29 -16.05
C GLU A 235 17.77 -13.02 -16.89
N THR A 236 18.41 -13.16 -18.06
CA THR A 236 18.63 -12.06 -19.01
C THR A 236 17.55 -11.96 -20.09
N ASP A 237 16.84 -13.05 -20.34
CA ASP A 237 15.70 -13.06 -21.26
C ASP A 237 14.49 -12.37 -20.58
N ALA A 238 14.05 -11.25 -21.15
CA ALA A 238 12.99 -10.45 -20.60
C ALA A 238 11.63 -11.18 -20.51
N ALA A 239 11.33 -12.05 -21.49
CA ALA A 239 10.08 -12.80 -21.49
C ALA A 239 10.06 -13.85 -20.38
N LYS A 240 11.13 -14.62 -20.25
CA LYS A 240 11.27 -15.61 -19.18
C LYS A 240 11.26 -14.96 -17.79
N ARG A 241 11.94 -13.82 -17.64
CA ARG A 241 11.92 -13.07 -16.38
C ARG A 241 10.50 -12.57 -16.06
N HIS A 242 9.75 -12.10 -17.06
CA HIS A 242 8.35 -11.71 -16.88
C HIS A 242 7.47 -12.90 -16.43
N GLU A 243 7.64 -14.09 -17.05
CA GLU A 243 6.93 -15.31 -16.63
C GLU A 243 7.20 -15.65 -15.15
N MET A 244 8.46 -15.53 -14.70
CA MET A 244 8.83 -15.72 -13.29
C MET A 244 8.17 -14.69 -12.38
N HIS A 245 8.13 -13.41 -12.79
CA HIS A 245 7.43 -12.36 -12.05
C HIS A 245 5.91 -12.62 -11.97
N CYS A 246 5.30 -13.11 -13.04
CA CYS A 246 3.89 -13.49 -13.05
C CYS A 246 3.62 -14.65 -12.09
N GLU A 247 4.47 -15.68 -12.08
CA GLU A 247 4.34 -16.79 -11.15
C GLU A 247 4.44 -16.32 -9.68
N MET A 248 5.44 -15.48 -9.35
CA MET A 248 5.58 -14.92 -7.99
C MET A 248 4.34 -14.11 -7.58
N GLN A 249 3.83 -13.24 -8.44
CA GLN A 249 2.63 -12.45 -8.18
C GLN A 249 1.40 -13.34 -7.95
N LYS A 250 1.23 -14.38 -8.77
CA LYS A 250 0.17 -15.37 -8.62
C LYS A 250 0.26 -16.10 -7.27
N MET A 251 1.45 -16.60 -6.91
CA MET A 251 1.66 -17.28 -5.63
C MET A 251 1.29 -16.38 -4.45
N VAL A 252 1.77 -15.12 -4.46
CA VAL A 252 1.44 -14.17 -3.39
C VAL A 252 -0.06 -13.93 -3.30
N SER A 253 -0.74 -13.71 -4.43
CA SER A 253 -2.18 -13.42 -4.45
C SER A 253 -3.06 -14.60 -4.08
N THR A 254 -2.56 -15.84 -4.18
CA THR A 254 -3.36 -17.04 -3.91
C THR A 254 -2.99 -17.76 -2.62
N GLU A 255 -1.73 -17.71 -2.20
CA GLU A 255 -1.21 -18.56 -1.12
C GLU A 255 -0.78 -17.77 0.13
N SER A 256 -0.30 -16.52 -0.05
CA SER A 256 0.17 -15.72 1.09
C SER A 256 -0.97 -15.24 1.99
N GLY A 257 -0.62 -14.62 3.11
CA GLY A 257 -1.59 -14.00 4.02
C GLY A 257 -1.90 -12.54 3.71
N ILE A 258 -1.36 -11.96 2.60
CA ILE A 258 -1.59 -10.55 2.29
C ILE A 258 -2.89 -10.33 1.53
N ILE A 259 -3.59 -9.26 1.87
CA ILE A 259 -4.78 -8.77 1.16
C ILE A 259 -4.53 -7.31 0.82
N ILE A 260 -4.45 -6.99 -0.47
CA ILE A 260 -4.19 -5.65 -0.97
C ILE A 260 -5.40 -5.17 -1.78
N PRO A 261 -6.30 -4.39 -1.17
CA PRO A 261 -7.49 -3.92 -1.86
C PRO A 261 -7.19 -2.82 -2.87
N ALA A 262 -6.17 -2.00 -2.63
CA ALA A 262 -5.81 -0.89 -3.52
C ALA A 262 -4.35 -0.46 -3.34
N HIS A 263 -3.76 0.02 -4.43
CA HIS A 263 -2.57 0.85 -4.42
C HIS A 263 -2.99 2.32 -4.52
N THR A 264 -2.27 3.19 -3.83
CA THR A 264 -2.56 4.63 -3.84
C THR A 264 -1.43 5.41 -4.48
N ASN A 265 -1.76 6.55 -5.10
CA ASN A 265 -0.74 7.51 -5.48
C ASN A 265 -0.03 8.06 -4.23
N ILE A 266 1.21 8.46 -4.38
CA ILE A 266 1.84 9.38 -3.44
C ILE A 266 1.24 10.74 -3.72
N ILE A 267 0.60 11.34 -2.69
CA ILE A 267 -0.09 12.61 -2.84
C ILE A 267 0.50 13.60 -1.84
N ASP A 268 1.23 14.56 -2.36
CA ASP A 268 1.87 15.63 -1.61
C ASP A 268 1.31 16.99 -2.03
N ALA A 269 1.54 18.02 -1.25
CA ALA A 269 1.12 19.37 -1.59
C ALA A 269 2.21 20.39 -1.29
N HIS A 270 2.22 21.46 -2.07
CA HIS A 270 3.23 22.50 -1.93
C HIS A 270 2.68 23.88 -2.31
N HIS A 271 3.31 24.92 -1.79
CA HIS A 271 3.06 26.27 -2.24
C HIS A 271 3.41 26.41 -3.72
N SER A 272 2.62 27.16 -4.47
CA SER A 272 2.79 27.31 -5.92
C SER A 272 4.14 27.89 -6.36
N SER A 273 4.84 28.58 -5.46
CA SER A 273 6.20 29.08 -5.73
C SER A 273 7.26 27.96 -5.72
N VAL A 274 6.99 26.78 -5.18
CA VAL A 274 7.95 25.67 -5.19
C VAL A 274 7.79 24.89 -6.49
N GLN A 275 8.87 24.70 -7.21
CA GLN A 275 8.92 24.11 -8.55
C GLN A 275 10.02 23.03 -8.63
N GLY A 276 10.07 22.26 -9.74
CA GLY A 276 11.16 21.34 -10.05
C GLY A 276 10.93 19.89 -9.60
N PHE A 277 9.71 19.53 -9.24
CA PHE A 277 9.37 18.15 -8.85
C PHE A 277 9.50 17.18 -10.02
N SER A 278 9.99 15.97 -9.74
CA SER A 278 10.00 14.86 -10.68
C SER A 278 8.77 13.94 -10.49
N ASN A 279 8.53 13.03 -11.44
CA ASN A 279 7.47 12.02 -11.35
C ASN A 279 8.03 10.65 -10.88
N CYS A 280 8.94 10.66 -9.93
CA CYS A 280 9.50 9.41 -9.40
C CYS A 280 8.57 8.81 -8.34
N PRO A 281 8.12 7.54 -8.48
CA PRO A 281 7.20 6.90 -7.54
C PRO A 281 7.88 6.40 -6.25
N LEU A 282 9.18 6.63 -6.09
CA LEU A 282 10.01 6.15 -4.99
C LEU A 282 10.23 7.24 -3.94
N GLY A 283 9.24 7.51 -3.12
CA GLY A 283 9.29 8.52 -2.06
C GLY A 283 8.42 9.74 -2.33
N GLN A 284 8.30 10.58 -1.31
CA GLN A 284 7.52 11.82 -1.36
C GLN A 284 8.19 12.86 -2.26
N PHE A 285 7.43 13.89 -2.62
CA PHE A 285 7.90 15.04 -3.39
C PHE A 285 8.56 14.71 -4.73
N GLY A 286 8.15 13.59 -5.35
CA GLY A 286 8.70 13.15 -6.63
C GLY A 286 10.01 12.37 -6.52
N GLY A 287 10.23 11.70 -5.38
CA GLY A 287 11.33 10.75 -5.19
C GLY A 287 12.31 11.14 -4.07
N ASN A 288 13.11 10.19 -3.63
CA ASN A 288 14.01 10.35 -2.49
C ASN A 288 15.07 11.45 -2.66
N GLY A 289 15.37 11.84 -3.90
CA GLY A 289 16.33 12.92 -4.21
C GLY A 289 15.70 14.29 -4.48
N TRP A 290 14.45 14.52 -4.11
CA TRP A 290 13.67 15.73 -4.44
C TRP A 290 14.40 17.04 -4.13
N ALA A 291 15.15 17.11 -3.03
CA ALA A 291 15.86 18.32 -2.59
C ALA A 291 16.91 18.83 -3.57
N GLU A 292 17.40 17.97 -4.46
CA GLU A 292 18.40 18.33 -5.48
C GLU A 292 17.77 19.03 -6.69
N HIS A 293 16.45 18.94 -6.84
CA HIS A 293 15.77 19.34 -8.06
C HIS A 293 14.85 20.55 -7.88
N ILE A 294 14.35 20.77 -6.67
CA ILE A 294 13.38 21.84 -6.41
C ILE A 294 14.04 23.21 -6.25
N TRP A 295 13.30 24.23 -6.65
CA TRP A 295 13.64 25.64 -6.41
C TRP A 295 12.40 26.42 -6.00
N LYS A 296 12.59 27.63 -5.47
CA LYS A 296 11.51 28.53 -5.11
C LYS A 296 11.58 29.79 -5.97
N THR A 297 10.45 30.14 -6.61
CA THR A 297 10.30 31.40 -7.30
C THR A 297 10.01 32.52 -6.30
N SER A 298 10.49 33.70 -6.57
CA SER A 298 10.21 34.92 -5.79
C SER A 298 8.74 35.34 -5.88
#